data_b2c96b4982031e22d9fc02338f957a8b
#
_entry.id   b2c96b4982031e22d9fc02338f957a8b
#
_cell.length_a   1.000
_cell.length_b   1.000
_cell.length_c   1.000
_cell.angle_alpha   90.00
_cell.angle_beta   90.00
_cell.angle_gamma   90.00
#
_symmetry.space_group_name_H-M   'P 1'
#
loop_
_entity.id
_entity.type
_entity.pdbx_description
1 polymer ?
#
loop_
_entity_poly.entity_id
_entity_poly.type
_entity_poly.pdbx_seq_one_letter_code
_entity_poly.pdbx_strand_id
1 'polypeptide(L)'
;MLSDMLSMHPEVLSISEFWNIFLETEGCIPTHEMTGEEFWERIAKPAPLYDGLVRAGIKRDEKIFPSRFNYDTGMPSFCRILAWSIDKSPDPLFDSLAEEASGWPRQSVAQHCRALFTALAAKLGRRVVVERTGGSLFHIELLLEQFPEALFVFLHRDGPDTVLSMSRYPTVRLTALRELAASLASSSPAELEMVPAQLKTRGPEDFNGIIEPPYDKRRFQAFPIPLSYYAGMWSTMTRMGTREIRVVPRDRRTTLRYEHILQETRTELSRLAEFIGISLDEQWLDWAAGFANPGRIGSAAAKLHPMDLADLRAACTAGNRAFDLLEAEHTVPAKPRA
;
A
#
# COMPACT_ATOMS: atom_id res chain seq x y z
N MET A 1 4.36 -8.91 4.09
CA MET A 1 5.49 -9.78 3.75
C MET A 1 6.75 -8.98 3.39
N LEU A 2 6.89 -8.35 2.20
CA LEU A 2 8.14 -7.62 1.89
C LEU A 2 8.44 -6.52 2.91
N SER A 3 7.44 -5.75 3.34
CA SER A 3 7.61 -4.76 4.42
C SER A 3 8.07 -5.39 5.74
N ASP A 4 7.57 -6.58 6.06
CA ASP A 4 7.99 -7.32 7.26
C ASP A 4 9.44 -7.78 7.12
N MET A 5 9.82 -8.29 5.94
CA MET A 5 11.21 -8.67 5.66
C MET A 5 12.15 -7.46 5.76
N LEU A 6 11.76 -6.33 5.18
CA LEU A 6 12.56 -5.10 5.22
C LEU A 6 12.65 -4.49 6.63
N SER A 7 11.59 -4.58 7.44
CA SER A 7 11.61 -4.04 8.81
C SER A 7 12.62 -4.76 9.74
N MET A 8 12.96 -6.00 9.40
CA MET A 8 13.97 -6.78 10.15
C MET A 8 15.41 -6.44 9.77
N HIS A 9 15.63 -5.73 8.67
CA HIS A 9 16.97 -5.30 8.29
C HIS A 9 17.47 -4.17 9.20
N PRO A 10 18.70 -4.23 9.75
CA PRO A 10 19.19 -3.28 10.76
C PRO A 10 19.31 -1.83 10.23
N GLU A 11 19.49 -1.64 8.93
CA GLU A 11 19.61 -0.31 8.34
C GLU A 11 18.30 0.27 7.83
N VAL A 12 17.21 -0.51 7.75
CA VAL A 12 15.98 -0.09 7.08
C VAL A 12 14.90 0.32 8.06
N LEU A 13 14.34 1.51 7.87
CA LEU A 13 13.06 1.92 8.42
C LEU A 13 11.97 1.64 7.38
N SER A 14 11.18 0.60 7.62
CA SER A 14 10.05 0.25 6.75
C SER A 14 8.78 0.96 7.23
N ILE A 15 8.28 1.90 6.44
CA ILE A 15 7.04 2.65 6.69
C ILE A 15 5.95 2.09 5.76
N SER A 16 4.77 1.85 6.30
CA SER A 16 3.67 1.31 5.52
C SER A 16 2.47 2.25 5.50
N GLU A 17 1.93 2.46 4.29
CA GLU A 17 0.69 3.22 4.05
C GLU A 17 0.76 4.69 4.49
N PHE A 18 1.96 5.32 4.41
CA PHE A 18 2.14 6.72 4.80
C PHE A 18 1.29 7.67 3.92
N TRP A 19 1.32 7.48 2.60
CA TRP A 19 0.58 8.35 1.69
C TRP A 19 -0.95 8.23 1.86
N ASN A 20 -1.44 7.11 2.39
CA ASN A 20 -2.87 6.97 2.68
C ASN A 20 -3.36 7.98 3.72
N ILE A 21 -2.50 8.52 4.57
CA ILE A 21 -2.86 9.59 5.52
C ILE A 21 -3.46 10.78 4.77
N PHE A 22 -2.83 11.19 3.67
CA PHE A 22 -3.30 12.31 2.85
C PHE A 22 -4.39 11.88 1.87
N LEU A 23 -4.25 10.72 1.23
CA LEU A 23 -5.23 10.21 0.27
C LEU A 23 -6.60 9.97 0.90
N GLU A 24 -6.66 9.49 2.14
CA GLU A 24 -7.91 9.25 2.86
C GLU A 24 -8.56 10.54 3.38
N THR A 25 -7.78 11.56 3.70
CA THR A 25 -8.27 12.80 4.32
C THR A 25 -8.46 13.94 3.32
N GLU A 26 -7.61 14.04 2.30
CA GLU A 26 -7.58 15.14 1.34
C GLU A 26 -7.84 14.67 -0.11
N GLY A 27 -7.87 13.36 -0.34
CA GLY A 27 -8.06 12.78 -1.69
C GLY A 27 -6.84 12.91 -2.60
N CYS A 28 -5.76 13.55 -2.15
CA CYS A 28 -4.51 13.76 -2.90
C CYS A 28 -3.33 13.91 -1.96
N ILE A 29 -2.11 13.75 -2.50
CA ILE A 29 -0.87 14.12 -1.79
C ILE A 29 -0.70 15.64 -1.92
N PRO A 30 -0.69 16.40 -0.81
CA PRO A 30 -0.59 17.86 -0.88
C PRO A 30 0.77 18.32 -1.39
N THR A 31 0.78 19.41 -2.16
CA THR A 31 2.02 20.02 -2.69
C THR A 31 2.27 21.44 -2.16
N HIS A 32 1.28 22.01 -1.47
CA HIS A 32 1.39 23.37 -0.91
C HIS A 32 2.31 23.40 0.32
N GLU A 33 2.75 24.62 0.67
CA GLU A 33 3.52 24.85 1.88
C GLU A 33 2.62 24.92 3.12
N MET A 34 3.13 24.42 4.24
CA MET A 34 2.49 24.48 5.55
C MET A 34 3.54 24.61 6.66
N THR A 35 3.12 24.97 7.86
CA THR A 35 4.00 24.93 9.04
C THR A 35 4.22 23.49 9.52
N GLY A 36 5.23 23.27 10.34
CA GLY A 36 5.46 21.95 10.92
C GLY A 36 4.31 21.51 11.84
N GLU A 37 3.68 22.44 12.55
CA GLU A 37 2.48 22.17 13.37
C GLU A 37 1.30 21.71 12.49
N GLU A 38 0.99 22.44 11.40
CA GLU A 38 -0.05 22.06 10.44
C GLU A 38 0.21 20.70 9.82
N PHE A 39 1.47 20.37 9.51
CA PHE A 39 1.85 19.05 8.99
C PHE A 39 1.66 17.97 10.05
N TRP A 40 2.14 18.20 11.29
CA TRP A 40 1.99 17.24 12.37
C TRP A 40 0.52 16.95 12.69
N GLU A 41 -0.30 17.98 12.78
CA GLU A 41 -1.73 17.81 12.99
C GLU A 41 -2.37 16.87 11.96
N ARG A 42 -1.95 16.93 10.69
CA ARG A 42 -2.47 16.04 9.64
C ARG A 42 -2.10 14.59 9.86
N ILE A 43 -0.82 14.31 10.12
CA ILE A 43 -0.35 12.93 10.31
C ILE A 43 -0.75 12.35 11.69
N ALA A 44 -1.05 13.21 12.65
CA ALA A 44 -1.55 12.81 13.95
C ALA A 44 -3.07 12.53 13.96
N LYS A 45 -3.83 13.00 12.95
CA LYS A 45 -5.27 12.74 12.89
C LYS A 45 -5.58 11.25 12.81
N PRO A 46 -6.61 10.78 13.52
CA PRO A 46 -7.18 9.45 13.30
C PRO A 46 -7.72 9.30 11.88
N ALA A 47 -7.83 8.07 11.41
CA ALA A 47 -8.52 7.74 10.16
C ALA A 47 -9.88 7.12 10.47
N PRO A 48 -10.99 7.88 10.48
CA PRO A 48 -12.28 7.43 10.98
C PRO A 48 -12.81 6.18 10.27
N LEU A 49 -12.57 6.06 8.97
CA LEU A 49 -12.99 4.89 8.19
C LEU A 49 -12.27 3.62 8.66
N TYR A 50 -10.95 3.70 8.81
CA TYR A 50 -10.13 2.58 9.27
C TYR A 50 -10.46 2.21 10.73
N ASP A 51 -10.49 3.19 11.62
CA ASP A 51 -10.81 2.99 13.03
C ASP A 51 -12.21 2.38 13.19
N GLY A 52 -13.16 2.80 12.37
CA GLY A 52 -14.49 2.22 12.30
C GLY A 52 -14.51 0.74 11.94
N LEU A 53 -13.68 0.30 10.98
CA LEU A 53 -13.54 -1.12 10.63
C LEU A 53 -13.01 -1.95 11.80
N VAL A 54 -12.05 -1.40 12.55
CA VAL A 54 -11.50 -2.08 13.73
C VAL A 54 -12.54 -2.16 14.84
N ARG A 55 -13.21 -1.04 15.17
CA ARG A 55 -14.30 -1.02 16.18
C ARG A 55 -15.44 -1.99 15.86
N ALA A 56 -15.81 -2.10 14.59
CA ALA A 56 -16.83 -3.06 14.15
C ALA A 56 -16.33 -4.53 14.13
N GLY A 57 -15.08 -4.79 14.46
CA GLY A 57 -14.47 -6.13 14.37
C GLY A 57 -14.41 -6.70 12.95
N ILE A 58 -14.46 -5.84 11.93
CA ILE A 58 -14.31 -6.19 10.51
C ILE A 58 -12.84 -6.35 10.18
N LYS A 59 -12.01 -5.41 10.64
CA LYS A 59 -10.55 -5.48 10.55
C LYS A 59 -9.97 -5.83 11.92
N ARG A 60 -8.96 -6.69 11.92
CA ARG A 60 -8.22 -6.99 13.14
C ARG A 60 -7.40 -5.79 13.58
N ASP A 61 -7.32 -5.56 14.88
CA ASP A 61 -6.32 -4.65 15.45
C ASP A 61 -4.92 -5.22 15.17
N GLU A 62 -4.12 -4.49 14.41
CA GLU A 62 -2.75 -4.86 14.07
C GLU A 62 -1.74 -4.25 15.04
N LYS A 63 -2.21 -3.51 16.05
CA LYS A 63 -1.36 -2.94 17.09
C LYS A 63 -0.74 -4.05 17.94
N ILE A 64 0.59 -4.13 17.90
CA ILE A 64 1.38 -5.15 18.61
C ILE A 64 2.05 -4.61 19.88
N PHE A 65 1.85 -3.33 20.19
CA PHE A 65 2.49 -2.64 21.32
C PHE A 65 1.44 -1.91 22.19
N PRO A 66 1.72 -1.74 23.49
CA PRO A 66 0.88 -0.91 24.36
C PRO A 66 0.98 0.56 23.94
N SER A 67 -0.15 1.28 23.95
CA SER A 67 -0.21 2.71 23.65
C SER A 67 -1.36 3.35 24.43
N ARG A 68 -1.23 4.62 24.77
CA ARG A 68 -2.32 5.45 25.29
C ARG A 68 -3.42 5.68 24.25
N PHE A 69 -3.07 5.58 22.96
CA PHE A 69 -4.03 5.72 21.87
C PHE A 69 -4.76 4.40 21.61
N ASN A 70 -6.02 4.50 21.23
CA ASN A 70 -6.86 3.35 20.89
C ASN A 70 -7.89 3.74 19.80
N TYR A 71 -8.52 2.73 19.20
CA TYR A 71 -9.47 2.96 18.12
C TYR A 71 -10.82 3.52 18.57
N ASP A 72 -11.16 3.46 19.85
CA ASP A 72 -12.42 4.03 20.37
C ASP A 72 -12.36 5.55 20.49
N THR A 73 -11.20 6.06 20.91
CA THR A 73 -10.94 7.49 21.05
C THR A 73 -10.25 8.11 19.84
N GLY A 74 -9.75 7.29 18.92
CA GLY A 74 -9.00 7.67 17.72
C GLY A 74 -7.52 7.27 17.81
N MET A 75 -7.07 6.44 16.87
CA MET A 75 -5.67 6.05 16.72
C MET A 75 -4.98 7.01 15.75
N PRO A 76 -3.98 7.80 16.19
CA PRO A 76 -3.22 8.64 15.28
C PRO A 76 -2.69 7.84 14.08
N SER A 77 -2.84 8.37 12.87
CA SER A 77 -2.38 7.71 11.65
C SER A 77 -0.89 7.44 11.69
N PHE A 78 -0.12 8.36 12.27
CA PHE A 78 1.31 8.18 12.55
C PHE A 78 1.62 6.88 13.32
N CYS A 79 0.85 6.54 14.35
CA CYS A 79 1.08 5.32 15.13
C CYS A 79 0.83 4.04 14.32
N ARG A 80 -0.06 4.11 13.31
CA ARG A 80 -0.38 2.98 12.45
C ARG A 80 0.74 2.67 11.43
N ILE A 81 1.36 3.71 10.86
CA ILE A 81 2.40 3.54 9.84
C ILE A 81 3.68 2.90 10.37
N LEU A 82 3.89 2.93 11.69
CA LEU A 82 5.06 2.38 12.38
C LEU A 82 4.82 0.99 12.96
N ALA A 83 3.61 0.44 12.86
CA ALA A 83 3.22 -0.80 13.56
C ALA A 83 4.16 -1.99 13.32
N TRP A 84 4.90 -1.99 12.21
CA TRP A 84 5.82 -3.07 11.82
C TRP A 84 7.30 -2.75 12.07
N SER A 85 7.61 -1.49 12.43
CA SER A 85 9.00 -1.01 12.54
C SER A 85 9.44 -0.79 13.99
N ILE A 86 8.52 -0.91 14.94
CA ILE A 86 8.80 -0.73 16.37
C ILE A 86 8.18 -1.88 17.19
N ASP A 87 8.89 -2.30 18.22
CA ASP A 87 8.50 -3.34 19.18
C ASP A 87 7.99 -2.77 20.52
N LYS A 88 8.06 -1.46 20.68
CA LYS A 88 7.72 -0.73 21.91
C LYS A 88 6.59 0.26 21.68
N SER A 89 6.08 0.87 22.76
CA SER A 89 5.10 1.94 22.66
C SER A 89 5.56 3.05 21.74
N PRO A 90 4.72 3.49 20.78
CA PRO A 90 5.01 4.64 19.93
C PRO A 90 4.88 5.98 20.66
N ASP A 91 4.30 6.00 21.88
CA ASP A 91 3.90 7.22 22.55
C ASP A 91 5.05 8.19 22.81
N PRO A 92 6.23 7.75 23.32
CA PRO A 92 7.37 8.67 23.51
C PRO A 92 7.91 9.21 22.18
N LEU A 93 7.88 8.38 21.12
CA LEU A 93 8.31 8.78 19.77
C LEU A 93 7.33 9.81 19.19
N PHE A 94 6.02 9.59 19.38
CA PHE A 94 4.97 10.51 18.98
C PHE A 94 5.15 11.89 19.62
N ASP A 95 5.35 11.93 20.95
CA ASP A 95 5.51 13.19 21.68
C ASP A 95 6.78 13.93 21.27
N SER A 96 7.90 13.22 21.17
CA SER A 96 9.18 13.80 20.76
C SER A 96 9.15 14.37 19.35
N LEU A 97 8.44 13.72 18.42
CA LEU A 97 8.31 14.21 17.05
C LEU A 97 7.29 15.34 16.92
N ALA A 98 6.24 15.35 17.74
CA ALA A 98 5.32 16.48 17.83
C ALA A 98 6.03 17.77 18.25
N GLU A 99 6.88 17.69 19.29
CA GLU A 99 7.70 18.81 19.75
C GLU A 99 8.68 19.28 18.67
N GLU A 100 9.39 18.34 18.04
CA GLU A 100 10.35 18.63 16.97
C GLU A 100 9.66 19.29 15.75
N ALA A 101 8.52 18.73 15.32
CA ALA A 101 7.76 19.22 14.17
C ALA A 101 7.20 20.63 14.40
N SER A 102 6.84 20.99 15.63
CA SER A 102 6.37 22.35 15.97
C SER A 102 7.40 23.44 15.67
N GLY A 103 8.69 23.10 15.70
CA GLY A 103 9.81 23.98 15.37
C GLY A 103 10.18 24.03 13.88
N TRP A 104 9.57 23.18 13.03
CA TRP A 104 9.91 23.20 11.61
C TRP A 104 9.33 24.44 10.91
N PRO A 105 10.13 25.05 10.00
CA PRO A 105 9.68 26.24 9.27
C PRO A 105 8.50 25.91 8.34
N ARG A 106 7.84 26.95 7.84
CA ARG A 106 6.90 26.80 6.71
C ARG A 106 7.66 26.34 5.48
N GLN A 107 7.25 25.19 4.92
CA GLN A 107 7.90 24.54 3.80
C GLN A 107 6.92 23.57 3.11
N SER A 108 7.33 22.98 1.98
CA SER A 108 6.50 22.04 1.25
C SER A 108 6.27 20.75 2.05
N VAL A 109 5.17 20.04 1.77
CA VAL A 109 4.88 18.73 2.36
C VAL A 109 6.02 17.74 2.13
N ALA A 110 6.64 17.75 0.95
CA ALA A 110 7.80 16.90 0.66
C ALA A 110 9.00 17.18 1.58
N GLN A 111 9.25 18.44 1.90
CA GLN A 111 10.31 18.81 2.83
C GLN A 111 9.97 18.37 4.27
N HIS A 112 8.70 18.50 4.69
CA HIS A 112 8.24 17.97 5.97
C HIS A 112 8.35 16.43 6.02
N CYS A 113 8.00 15.72 4.95
CA CYS A 113 8.18 14.27 4.87
C CYS A 113 9.66 13.88 5.01
N ARG A 114 10.57 14.56 4.32
CA ARG A 114 12.02 14.33 4.49
C ARG A 114 12.48 14.56 5.92
N ALA A 115 12.05 15.67 6.53
CA ALA A 115 12.38 15.97 7.93
C ALA A 115 11.87 14.87 8.87
N LEU A 116 10.61 14.45 8.70
CA LEU A 116 10.00 13.37 9.47
C LEU A 116 10.75 12.03 9.28
N PHE A 117 11.00 11.62 8.04
CA PHE A 117 11.68 10.37 7.75
C PHE A 117 13.11 10.35 8.27
N THR A 118 13.82 11.49 8.18
CA THR A 118 15.17 11.64 8.72
C THR A 118 15.16 11.55 10.25
N ALA A 119 14.25 12.26 10.91
CA ALA A 119 14.12 12.24 12.36
C ALA A 119 13.74 10.83 12.88
N LEU A 120 12.78 10.17 12.22
CA LEU A 120 12.40 8.79 12.53
C LEU A 120 13.55 7.81 12.37
N ALA A 121 14.25 7.87 11.23
CA ALA A 121 15.40 6.99 10.97
C ALA A 121 16.49 7.19 12.03
N ALA A 122 16.83 8.44 12.36
CA ALA A 122 17.82 8.77 13.39
C ALA A 122 17.41 8.25 14.77
N LYS A 123 16.15 8.49 15.21
CA LYS A 123 15.64 8.05 16.52
C LYS A 123 15.56 6.51 16.63
N LEU A 124 15.39 5.81 15.52
CA LEU A 124 15.30 4.35 15.47
C LEU A 124 16.62 3.67 15.06
N GLY A 125 17.70 4.45 14.88
CA GLY A 125 19.01 3.90 14.48
C GLY A 125 19.01 3.29 13.08
N ARG A 126 18.23 3.84 12.16
CA ARG A 126 18.09 3.38 10.78
C ARG A 126 18.72 4.38 9.81
N ARG A 127 19.10 3.91 8.61
CA ARG A 127 19.79 4.73 7.61
C ARG A 127 18.97 4.93 6.33
N VAL A 128 18.23 3.93 5.92
CA VAL A 128 17.43 3.93 4.68
C VAL A 128 15.96 3.84 5.03
N VAL A 129 15.16 4.74 4.49
CA VAL A 129 13.70 4.73 4.65
C VAL A 129 13.07 4.10 3.41
N VAL A 130 12.24 3.10 3.61
CA VAL A 130 11.43 2.47 2.56
C VAL A 130 9.96 2.69 2.89
N GLU A 131 9.28 3.46 2.08
CA GLU A 131 7.85 3.69 2.19
C GLU A 131 7.10 2.78 1.22
N ARG A 132 6.00 2.19 1.66
CA ARG A 132 5.14 1.33 0.86
C ARG A 132 3.67 1.72 1.06
N THR A 133 3.09 2.32 0.04
CA THR A 133 1.65 2.56 -0.07
C THR A 133 1.13 1.96 -1.38
N GLY A 134 0.06 1.17 -1.30
CA GLY A 134 -0.54 0.56 -2.50
C GLY A 134 -1.07 1.59 -3.50
N GLY A 135 -1.58 2.72 -3.01
CA GLY A 135 -2.07 3.84 -3.83
C GLY A 135 -0.97 4.70 -4.47
N SER A 136 0.29 4.62 -4.02
CA SER A 136 1.38 5.45 -4.56
C SER A 136 1.63 5.24 -6.05
N LEU A 137 1.24 4.08 -6.59
CA LEU A 137 1.35 3.80 -8.03
C LEU A 137 0.56 4.77 -8.94
N PHE A 138 -0.45 5.46 -8.39
CA PHE A 138 -1.21 6.49 -9.11
C PHE A 138 -0.58 7.88 -9.05
N HIS A 139 0.51 8.03 -8.28
CA HIS A 139 1.16 9.31 -7.98
C HIS A 139 2.67 9.28 -8.26
N ILE A 140 3.15 8.35 -9.11
CA ILE A 140 4.59 8.15 -9.35
C ILE A 140 5.23 9.42 -9.92
N GLU A 141 4.59 10.11 -10.87
CA GLU A 141 5.11 11.34 -11.45
C GLU A 141 5.24 12.45 -10.39
N LEU A 142 4.21 12.65 -9.58
CA LEU A 142 4.23 13.59 -8.46
C LEU A 142 5.32 13.23 -7.43
N LEU A 143 5.41 11.94 -7.06
CA LEU A 143 6.43 11.49 -6.11
C LEU A 143 7.85 11.65 -6.66
N LEU A 144 8.05 11.43 -7.96
CA LEU A 144 9.33 11.67 -8.63
C LEU A 144 9.70 13.16 -8.63
N GLU A 145 8.73 14.05 -8.85
CA GLU A 145 8.91 15.49 -8.78
C GLU A 145 9.27 15.95 -7.36
N GLN A 146 8.50 15.45 -6.38
CA GLN A 146 8.67 15.83 -4.97
C GLN A 146 9.92 15.19 -4.33
N PHE A 147 10.35 14.03 -4.80
CA PHE A 147 11.49 13.25 -4.31
C PHE A 147 12.39 12.80 -5.47
N PRO A 148 13.10 13.75 -6.12
CA PRO A 148 13.92 13.45 -7.29
C PRO A 148 15.08 12.50 -6.99
N GLU A 149 15.44 12.29 -5.73
CA GLU A 149 16.44 11.34 -5.27
C GLU A 149 15.91 9.92 -5.02
N ALA A 150 14.59 9.74 -4.97
CA ALA A 150 13.98 8.47 -4.58
C ALA A 150 14.23 7.36 -5.60
N LEU A 151 14.36 6.14 -5.06
CA LEU A 151 14.36 4.89 -5.83
C LEU A 151 12.96 4.29 -5.80
N PHE A 152 12.53 3.74 -6.93
CA PHE A 152 11.20 3.18 -7.09
C PHE A 152 11.26 1.67 -7.33
N VAL A 153 10.52 0.92 -6.53
CA VAL A 153 10.41 -0.54 -6.63
C VAL A 153 8.96 -0.92 -6.97
N PHE A 154 8.75 -1.50 -8.15
CA PHE A 154 7.44 -1.99 -8.54
C PHE A 154 7.29 -3.46 -8.14
N LEU A 155 6.56 -3.69 -7.04
CA LEU A 155 6.24 -5.03 -6.58
C LEU A 155 4.97 -5.53 -7.26
N HIS A 156 5.07 -6.63 -8.00
CA HIS A 156 3.96 -7.32 -8.66
C HIS A 156 3.71 -8.69 -8.02
N ARG A 157 2.46 -9.11 -8.05
CA ARG A 157 2.01 -10.45 -7.73
C ARG A 157 1.00 -10.91 -8.78
N ASP A 158 0.99 -12.20 -9.10
CA ASP A 158 0.04 -12.83 -10.03
C ASP A 158 -1.41 -12.37 -9.77
N GLY A 159 -2.12 -12.06 -10.85
CA GLY A 159 -3.44 -11.45 -10.79
C GLY A 159 -4.46 -12.26 -9.99
N PRO A 160 -4.75 -13.51 -10.37
CA PRO A 160 -5.69 -14.39 -9.65
C PRO A 160 -5.45 -14.49 -8.16
N ASP A 161 -4.20 -14.67 -7.73
CA ASP A 161 -3.82 -14.75 -6.32
C ASP A 161 -4.01 -13.40 -5.61
N THR A 162 -3.69 -12.30 -6.30
CA THR A 162 -3.87 -10.95 -5.75
C THR A 162 -5.35 -10.63 -5.61
N VAL A 163 -6.17 -10.88 -6.62
CA VAL A 163 -7.61 -10.63 -6.60
C VAL A 163 -8.29 -11.41 -5.47
N LEU A 164 -7.94 -12.69 -5.30
CA LEU A 164 -8.46 -13.49 -4.19
C LEU A 164 -8.05 -12.92 -2.82
N SER A 165 -6.86 -12.35 -2.71
CA SER A 165 -6.41 -11.65 -1.51
C SER A 165 -7.17 -10.33 -1.30
N MET A 166 -7.30 -9.51 -2.34
CA MET A 166 -8.04 -8.24 -2.34
C MET A 166 -9.48 -8.41 -1.86
N SER A 167 -10.19 -9.42 -2.37
CA SER A 167 -11.59 -9.70 -2.03
C SER A 167 -11.82 -9.99 -0.54
N ARG A 168 -10.77 -10.40 0.17
CA ARG A 168 -10.79 -10.75 1.60
C ARG A 168 -10.24 -9.66 2.50
N TYR A 169 -9.54 -8.68 1.94
CA TYR A 169 -8.89 -7.62 2.72
C TYR A 169 -9.89 -6.47 2.99
N PRO A 170 -10.22 -6.20 4.27
CA PRO A 170 -11.32 -5.30 4.62
C PRO A 170 -11.21 -3.88 4.03
N THR A 171 -10.01 -3.29 4.00
CA THR A 171 -9.85 -1.93 3.46
C THR A 171 -10.02 -1.90 1.94
N VAL A 172 -9.51 -2.89 1.21
CA VAL A 172 -9.74 -3.01 -0.24
C VAL A 172 -11.21 -3.24 -0.54
N ARG A 173 -11.88 -4.07 0.29
CA ARG A 173 -13.33 -4.26 0.18
C ARG A 173 -14.10 -2.97 0.42
N LEU A 174 -13.71 -2.17 1.41
CA LEU A 174 -14.32 -0.86 1.67
C LEU A 174 -14.13 0.08 0.47
N THR A 175 -12.93 0.14 -0.10
CA THR A 175 -12.66 0.91 -1.32
C THR A 175 -13.59 0.47 -2.45
N ALA A 176 -13.68 -0.84 -2.72
CA ALA A 176 -14.57 -1.38 -3.75
C ALA A 176 -16.05 -1.04 -3.51
N LEU A 177 -16.53 -1.09 -2.27
CA LEU A 177 -17.91 -0.71 -1.92
C LEU A 177 -18.15 0.79 -2.16
N ARG A 178 -17.21 1.64 -1.79
CA ARG A 178 -17.31 3.09 -2.00
C ARG A 178 -17.29 3.46 -3.49
N GLU A 179 -16.41 2.83 -4.27
CA GLU A 179 -16.36 3.01 -5.73
C GLU A 179 -17.67 2.55 -6.39
N LEU A 180 -18.19 1.38 -6.00
CA LEU A 180 -19.48 0.89 -6.51
C LEU A 180 -20.63 1.85 -6.16
N ALA A 181 -20.68 2.33 -4.92
CA ALA A 181 -21.71 3.30 -4.49
C ALA A 181 -21.61 4.60 -5.29
N ALA A 182 -20.40 5.12 -5.49
CA ALA A 182 -20.14 6.32 -6.28
C ALA A 182 -20.55 6.14 -7.76
N SER A 183 -20.15 5.01 -8.38
CA SER A 183 -20.50 4.69 -9.78
C SER A 183 -22.00 4.53 -9.99
N LEU A 184 -22.73 3.96 -9.04
CA LEU A 184 -24.19 3.82 -9.10
C LEU A 184 -24.92 5.17 -8.89
N ALA A 185 -24.32 6.08 -8.13
CA ALA A 185 -24.85 7.43 -7.96
C ALA A 185 -24.48 8.37 -9.11
N SER A 186 -23.58 7.95 -10.00
CA SER A 186 -23.12 8.75 -11.12
C SER A 186 -24.14 8.77 -12.26
N SER A 187 -24.21 9.91 -12.95
CA SER A 187 -24.97 10.06 -14.21
C SER A 187 -24.14 9.68 -15.44
N SER A 188 -22.88 9.27 -15.26
CA SER A 188 -21.97 8.90 -16.35
C SER A 188 -22.28 7.49 -16.86
N PRO A 189 -22.66 7.30 -18.15
CA PRO A 189 -22.86 5.96 -18.72
C PRO A 189 -21.60 5.09 -18.62
N ALA A 190 -20.41 5.69 -18.79
CA ALA A 190 -19.13 4.97 -18.71
C ALA A 190 -18.86 4.41 -17.31
N GLU A 191 -19.19 5.16 -16.25
CA GLU A 191 -19.06 4.68 -14.87
C GLU A 191 -20.09 3.58 -14.56
N LEU A 192 -21.32 3.71 -15.06
CA LEU A 192 -22.35 2.68 -14.91
C LEU A 192 -22.02 1.39 -15.69
N GLU A 193 -21.29 1.48 -16.79
CA GLU A 193 -20.81 0.28 -17.51
C GLU A 193 -19.81 -0.52 -16.69
N MET A 194 -19.02 0.11 -15.85
CA MET A 194 -18.06 -0.56 -14.97
C MET A 194 -18.73 -1.31 -13.82
N VAL A 195 -20.00 -1.00 -13.49
CA VAL A 195 -20.74 -1.68 -12.44
C VAL A 195 -21.18 -3.06 -12.93
N PRO A 196 -20.87 -4.15 -12.18
CA PRO A 196 -21.35 -5.49 -12.52
C PRO A 196 -22.87 -5.56 -12.69
N ALA A 197 -23.34 -6.25 -13.72
CA ALA A 197 -24.76 -6.27 -14.09
C ALA A 197 -25.68 -6.62 -12.92
N GLN A 198 -25.28 -7.58 -12.07
CA GLN A 198 -26.04 -8.01 -10.89
C GLN A 198 -26.12 -6.95 -9.78
N LEU A 199 -25.31 -5.89 -9.84
CA LEU A 199 -25.31 -4.79 -8.87
C LEU A 199 -26.00 -3.52 -9.38
N LYS A 200 -26.33 -3.44 -10.67
CA LYS A 200 -26.97 -2.25 -11.29
C LYS A 200 -28.35 -1.92 -10.73
N THR A 201 -28.98 -2.83 -10.03
CA THR A 201 -30.30 -2.65 -9.36
C THR A 201 -30.19 -2.18 -7.91
N ARG A 202 -28.95 -1.99 -7.39
CA ARG A 202 -28.74 -1.52 -6.03
C ARG A 202 -28.99 -0.02 -5.91
N GLY A 203 -29.64 0.37 -4.81
CA GLY A 203 -29.84 1.77 -4.47
C GLY A 203 -28.88 2.27 -3.39
N PRO A 204 -28.89 3.59 -3.11
CA PRO A 204 -28.06 4.17 -2.04
C PRO A 204 -28.24 3.52 -0.68
N GLU A 205 -29.48 3.08 -0.35
CA GLU A 205 -29.81 2.41 0.90
C GLU A 205 -29.10 1.08 1.10
N ASP A 206 -28.74 0.39 0.04
CA ASP A 206 -27.96 -0.86 0.10
C ASP A 206 -26.57 -0.64 0.70
N PHE A 207 -26.02 0.57 0.60
CA PHE A 207 -24.70 0.92 1.09
C PHE A 207 -24.70 1.53 2.50
N ASN A 208 -25.86 1.80 3.09
CA ASN A 208 -25.95 2.33 4.45
C ASN A 208 -25.29 1.38 5.47
N GLY A 209 -24.39 1.92 6.30
CA GLY A 209 -23.68 1.17 7.32
C GLY A 209 -22.61 0.20 6.78
N ILE A 210 -22.22 0.31 5.49
CA ILE A 210 -21.14 -0.51 4.92
C ILE A 210 -20.03 0.31 4.21
N ILE A 211 -20.28 1.58 3.91
CA ILE A 211 -19.27 2.46 3.29
C ILE A 211 -18.75 3.55 4.22
N GLU A 212 -19.45 3.75 5.34
CA GLU A 212 -19.08 4.72 6.39
C GLU A 212 -19.45 4.18 7.78
N PRO A 213 -18.71 4.58 8.84
CA PRO A 213 -19.03 4.17 10.19
C PRO A 213 -20.32 4.88 10.71
N PRO A 214 -21.08 4.25 11.62
CA PRO A 214 -20.80 2.93 12.20
C PRO A 214 -21.10 1.79 11.21
N TYR A 215 -20.18 0.82 11.13
CA TYR A 215 -20.31 -0.29 10.18
C TYR A 215 -21.17 -1.43 10.74
N ASP A 216 -22.08 -1.94 9.91
CA ASP A 216 -22.72 -3.24 10.12
C ASP A 216 -21.82 -4.35 9.54
N LYS A 217 -21.17 -5.10 10.42
CA LYS A 217 -20.25 -6.18 10.04
C LYS A 217 -20.89 -7.23 9.15
N ARG A 218 -22.15 -7.63 9.45
CA ARG A 218 -22.84 -8.69 8.69
C ARG A 218 -23.15 -8.21 7.28
N ARG A 219 -23.71 -7.02 7.14
CA ARG A 219 -24.00 -6.42 5.82
C ARG A 219 -22.72 -6.17 5.03
N PHE A 220 -21.67 -5.63 5.68
CA PHE A 220 -20.38 -5.41 5.06
C PHE A 220 -19.81 -6.70 4.48
N GLN A 221 -19.83 -7.79 5.23
CA GLN A 221 -19.28 -9.08 4.79
C GLN A 221 -20.16 -9.78 3.74
N ALA A 222 -21.48 -9.65 3.86
CA ALA A 222 -22.45 -10.31 2.99
C ALA A 222 -22.68 -9.60 1.65
N PHE A 223 -22.29 -8.32 1.50
CA PHE A 223 -22.52 -7.60 0.25
C PHE A 223 -21.78 -8.29 -0.92
N PRO A 224 -22.48 -8.66 -2.02
CA PRO A 224 -21.91 -9.52 -3.07
C PRO A 224 -21.06 -8.71 -4.05
N ILE A 225 -19.75 -8.65 -3.84
CA ILE A 225 -18.82 -8.10 -4.84
C ILE A 225 -18.20 -9.26 -5.60
N PRO A 226 -18.40 -9.37 -6.91
CA PRO A 226 -17.83 -10.46 -7.70
C PRO A 226 -16.31 -10.33 -7.84
N LEU A 227 -15.61 -11.46 -7.97
CA LEU A 227 -14.14 -11.47 -8.17
C LEU A 227 -13.73 -10.72 -9.45
N SER A 228 -14.58 -10.76 -10.49
CA SER A 228 -14.35 -10.01 -11.74
C SER A 228 -14.23 -8.50 -11.52
N TYR A 229 -14.94 -7.92 -10.53
CA TYR A 229 -14.80 -6.50 -10.18
C TYR A 229 -13.41 -6.21 -9.61
N TYR A 230 -12.94 -7.03 -8.65
CA TYR A 230 -11.58 -6.90 -8.12
C TYR A 230 -10.52 -7.17 -9.19
N ALA A 231 -10.79 -8.06 -10.15
CA ALA A 231 -9.88 -8.30 -11.28
C ALA A 231 -9.76 -7.08 -12.19
N GLY A 232 -10.87 -6.38 -12.44
CA GLY A 232 -10.88 -5.09 -13.13
C GLY A 232 -10.07 -4.03 -12.41
N MET A 233 -10.29 -3.85 -11.10
CA MET A 233 -9.51 -2.94 -10.27
C MET A 233 -8.01 -3.27 -10.35
N TRP A 234 -7.63 -4.52 -10.06
CA TRP A 234 -6.24 -4.95 -10.08
C TRP A 234 -5.56 -4.77 -11.44
N SER A 235 -6.26 -5.18 -12.52
CA SER A 235 -5.74 -5.06 -13.89
C SER A 235 -5.53 -3.59 -14.30
N THR A 236 -6.47 -2.71 -13.92
CA THR A 236 -6.36 -1.27 -14.15
C THR A 236 -5.20 -0.68 -13.37
N MET A 237 -5.10 -0.98 -12.07
CA MET A 237 -3.99 -0.54 -11.22
C MET A 237 -2.64 -0.99 -11.78
N THR A 238 -2.50 -2.26 -12.16
CA THR A 238 -1.24 -2.79 -12.69
C THR A 238 -0.86 -2.12 -14.00
N ARG A 239 -1.82 -1.96 -14.93
CA ARG A 239 -1.58 -1.30 -16.22
C ARG A 239 -1.20 0.17 -16.07
N MET A 240 -1.89 0.90 -15.16
CA MET A 240 -1.54 2.30 -14.87
C MET A 240 -0.16 2.39 -14.23
N GLY A 241 0.10 1.62 -13.18
CA GLY A 241 1.39 1.64 -12.49
C GLY A 241 2.56 1.26 -13.40
N THR A 242 2.38 0.27 -14.30
CA THR A 242 3.42 -0.10 -15.27
C THR A 242 3.64 0.98 -16.34
N ARG A 243 2.64 1.80 -16.63
CA ARG A 243 2.80 2.98 -17.49
C ARG A 243 3.53 4.09 -16.75
N GLU A 244 3.03 4.44 -15.58
CA GLU A 244 3.55 5.57 -14.79
C GLU A 244 5.00 5.35 -14.34
N ILE A 245 5.40 4.14 -13.93
CA ILE A 245 6.79 3.89 -13.50
C ILE A 245 7.83 4.11 -14.61
N ARG A 246 7.40 4.13 -15.87
CA ARG A 246 8.33 4.39 -17.00
C ARG A 246 8.85 5.82 -17.05
N VAL A 247 8.20 6.79 -16.39
CA VAL A 247 8.72 8.16 -16.28
C VAL A 247 9.95 8.22 -15.37
N VAL A 248 10.09 7.26 -14.45
CA VAL A 248 11.26 7.15 -13.57
C VAL A 248 12.47 6.68 -14.39
N PRO A 249 13.65 7.32 -14.28
CA PRO A 249 14.89 6.87 -14.94
C PRO A 249 15.20 5.39 -14.61
N ARG A 250 15.75 4.65 -15.57
CA ARG A 250 16.02 3.20 -15.44
C ARG A 250 16.94 2.85 -14.29
N ASP A 251 17.90 3.69 -13.99
CA ASP A 251 18.86 3.55 -12.89
C ASP A 251 18.24 3.81 -11.51
N ARG A 252 17.02 4.34 -11.47
CA ARG A 252 16.27 4.64 -10.23
C ARG A 252 14.99 3.82 -10.08
N ARG A 253 14.74 2.84 -10.95
CA ARG A 253 13.59 1.95 -10.83
C ARG A 253 13.97 0.48 -11.00
N THR A 254 13.27 -0.39 -10.30
CA THR A 254 13.39 -1.84 -10.47
C THR A 254 12.03 -2.51 -10.30
N THR A 255 11.95 -3.78 -10.68
CA THR A 255 10.76 -4.62 -10.49
C THR A 255 11.08 -5.78 -9.57
N LEU A 256 10.08 -6.23 -8.82
CA LEU A 256 10.10 -7.45 -8.02
C LEU A 256 8.86 -8.29 -8.28
N ARG A 257 9.02 -9.60 -8.42
CA ARG A 257 7.90 -10.54 -8.38
C ARG A 257 7.75 -11.14 -6.99
N TYR A 258 6.53 -11.09 -6.48
CA TYR A 258 6.19 -11.70 -5.19
C TYR A 258 6.54 -13.19 -5.17
N GLU A 259 6.28 -13.90 -6.27
CA GLU A 259 6.54 -15.33 -6.43
C GLU A 259 8.04 -15.62 -6.36
N HIS A 260 8.88 -14.82 -7.03
CA HIS A 260 10.34 -14.96 -6.99
C HIS A 260 10.88 -14.67 -5.58
N ILE A 261 10.37 -13.64 -4.90
CA ILE A 261 10.74 -13.39 -3.49
C ILE A 261 10.46 -14.61 -2.61
N LEU A 262 9.36 -15.35 -2.85
CA LEU A 262 9.04 -16.53 -2.05
C LEU A 262 9.86 -17.77 -2.43
N GLN A 263 10.27 -17.90 -3.69
CA GLN A 263 11.01 -19.06 -4.20
C GLN A 263 12.52 -18.90 -4.07
N GLU A 264 13.02 -17.69 -4.29
CA GLU A 264 14.43 -17.34 -4.37
C GLU A 264 14.75 -16.15 -3.43
N THR A 265 14.25 -16.23 -2.20
CA THR A 265 14.24 -15.13 -1.22
C THR A 265 15.60 -14.45 -1.09
N ARG A 266 16.68 -15.22 -0.90
CA ARG A 266 18.02 -14.66 -0.71
C ARG A 266 18.50 -13.90 -1.96
N THR A 267 18.29 -14.47 -3.14
CA THR A 267 18.67 -13.84 -4.42
C THR A 267 17.94 -12.51 -4.65
N GLU A 268 16.62 -12.53 -4.49
CA GLU A 268 15.79 -11.35 -4.73
C GLU A 268 16.02 -10.24 -3.70
N LEU A 269 16.21 -10.60 -2.43
CA LEU A 269 16.52 -9.62 -1.39
C LEU A 269 17.94 -9.08 -1.49
N SER A 270 18.92 -9.87 -1.93
CA SER A 270 20.29 -9.38 -2.21
C SER A 270 20.29 -8.38 -3.35
N ARG A 271 19.56 -8.66 -4.42
CA ARG A 271 19.37 -7.73 -5.56
C ARG A 271 18.66 -6.44 -5.12
N LEU A 272 17.65 -6.54 -4.26
CA LEU A 272 16.98 -5.38 -3.69
C LEU A 272 17.91 -4.57 -2.79
N ALA A 273 18.69 -5.24 -1.92
CA ALA A 273 19.65 -4.60 -1.02
C ALA A 273 20.70 -3.78 -1.80
N GLU A 274 21.27 -4.35 -2.88
CA GLU A 274 22.17 -3.66 -3.79
C GLU A 274 21.49 -2.44 -4.42
N PHE A 275 20.26 -2.60 -4.91
CA PHE A 275 19.52 -1.52 -5.57
C PHE A 275 19.23 -0.34 -4.63
N ILE A 276 18.81 -0.61 -3.39
CA ILE A 276 18.50 0.46 -2.41
C ILE A 276 19.72 0.90 -1.59
N GLY A 277 20.89 0.32 -1.83
CA GLY A 277 22.15 0.71 -1.22
C GLY A 277 22.29 0.38 0.25
N ILE A 278 21.76 -0.77 0.71
CA ILE A 278 21.97 -1.30 2.07
C ILE A 278 23.00 -2.43 2.06
N SER A 279 23.60 -2.71 3.21
CA SER A 279 24.56 -3.80 3.33
C SER A 279 23.88 -5.17 3.17
N LEU A 280 24.65 -6.18 2.71
CA LEU A 280 24.19 -7.55 2.74
C LEU A 280 24.38 -8.09 4.17
N ASP A 281 23.26 -8.36 4.86
CA ASP A 281 23.23 -8.94 6.18
C ASP A 281 22.78 -10.40 6.08
N GLU A 282 23.70 -11.33 6.36
CA GLU A 282 23.42 -12.77 6.25
C GLU A 282 22.36 -13.24 7.23
N GLN A 283 22.31 -12.67 8.43
CA GLN A 283 21.31 -13.05 9.44
C GLN A 283 19.91 -12.61 9.01
N TRP A 284 19.80 -11.41 8.43
CA TRP A 284 18.57 -10.93 7.82
C TRP A 284 18.11 -11.80 6.65
N LEU A 285 19.04 -12.17 5.74
CA LEU A 285 18.72 -13.03 4.60
C LEU A 285 18.26 -14.42 5.04
N ASP A 286 18.89 -15.00 6.06
CA ASP A 286 18.50 -16.30 6.62
C ASP A 286 17.12 -16.22 7.29
N TRP A 287 16.88 -15.17 8.08
CA TRP A 287 15.59 -14.94 8.70
C TRP A 287 14.49 -14.77 7.65
N ALA A 288 14.72 -13.95 6.62
CA ALA A 288 13.76 -13.70 5.55
C ALA A 288 13.45 -14.96 4.73
N ALA A 289 14.45 -15.80 4.46
CA ALA A 289 14.26 -17.08 3.80
C ALA A 289 13.41 -18.04 4.64
N GLY A 290 13.61 -18.07 5.96
CA GLY A 290 12.78 -18.83 6.89
C GLY A 290 11.35 -18.29 7.03
N PHE A 291 11.16 -16.98 6.85
CA PHE A 291 9.86 -16.32 6.90
C PHE A 291 9.05 -16.49 5.61
N ALA A 292 9.72 -16.67 4.48
CA ALA A 292 9.08 -16.88 3.18
C ALA A 292 8.26 -18.16 3.17
N ASN A 293 7.05 -18.07 2.62
CA ASN A 293 6.16 -19.23 2.50
C ASN A 293 5.71 -19.42 1.04
N PRO A 294 6.41 -20.27 0.27
CA PRO A 294 6.05 -20.59 -1.13
C PRO A 294 4.65 -21.20 -1.30
N GLY A 295 4.07 -21.79 -0.26
CA GLY A 295 2.71 -22.32 -0.29
C GLY A 295 1.61 -21.26 -0.48
N ARG A 296 1.97 -19.98 -0.47
CA ARG A 296 1.07 -18.88 -0.83
C ARG A 296 0.92 -18.66 -2.34
N ILE A 297 1.79 -19.26 -3.16
CA ILE A 297 1.75 -19.19 -4.61
C ILE A 297 0.66 -20.16 -5.09
N GLY A 298 -0.14 -19.73 -6.05
CA GLY A 298 -1.22 -20.55 -6.62
C GLY A 298 -2.44 -20.71 -5.70
N SER A 299 -2.59 -19.83 -4.70
CA SER A 299 -3.69 -19.91 -3.74
C SER A 299 -5.07 -19.79 -4.38
N ALA A 300 -5.20 -19.10 -5.51
CA ALA A 300 -6.43 -19.03 -6.29
C ALA A 300 -6.74 -20.38 -6.95
N ALA A 301 -5.75 -21.02 -7.56
CA ALA A 301 -5.90 -22.33 -8.17
C ALA A 301 -6.29 -23.42 -7.15
N ALA A 302 -5.80 -23.31 -5.92
CA ALA A 302 -6.12 -24.27 -4.86
C ALA A 302 -7.53 -24.07 -4.24
N LYS A 303 -8.17 -22.91 -4.42
CA LYS A 303 -9.39 -22.53 -3.69
C LYS A 303 -10.60 -22.25 -4.57
N LEU A 304 -10.43 -22.01 -5.86
CA LEU A 304 -11.50 -21.68 -6.79
C LEU A 304 -11.88 -22.89 -7.64
N HIS A 305 -13.15 -22.92 -8.03
CA HIS A 305 -13.60 -23.89 -9.05
C HIS A 305 -12.83 -23.61 -10.37
N PRO A 306 -12.49 -24.64 -11.17
CA PRO A 306 -11.72 -24.48 -12.41
C PRO A 306 -12.30 -23.45 -13.39
N MET A 307 -13.62 -23.36 -13.52
CA MET A 307 -14.28 -22.35 -14.38
C MET A 307 -14.07 -20.93 -13.85
N ASP A 308 -14.30 -20.71 -12.54
CA ASP A 308 -14.11 -19.40 -11.92
C ASP A 308 -12.64 -18.95 -12.01
N LEU A 309 -11.71 -19.89 -11.89
CA LEU A 309 -10.28 -19.63 -12.06
C LEU A 309 -9.94 -19.26 -13.50
N ALA A 310 -10.55 -19.92 -14.48
CA ALA A 310 -10.33 -19.63 -15.91
C ALA A 310 -10.82 -18.21 -16.24
N ASP A 311 -12.02 -17.85 -15.78
CA ASP A 311 -12.60 -16.50 -15.96
C ASP A 311 -11.72 -15.44 -15.28
N LEU A 312 -11.26 -15.73 -14.07
CA LEU A 312 -10.39 -14.81 -13.32
C LEU A 312 -9.03 -14.63 -14.01
N ARG A 313 -8.43 -15.69 -14.55
CA ARG A 313 -7.19 -15.61 -15.34
C ARG A 313 -7.38 -14.76 -16.58
N ALA A 314 -8.48 -14.96 -17.31
CA ALA A 314 -8.82 -14.16 -18.48
C ALA A 314 -8.93 -12.67 -18.13
N ALA A 315 -9.64 -12.33 -17.04
CA ALA A 315 -9.80 -10.96 -16.56
C ALA A 315 -8.46 -10.30 -16.11
N CYS A 316 -7.51 -11.08 -15.62
CA CYS A 316 -6.20 -10.62 -15.18
C CYS A 316 -5.15 -10.56 -16.30
N THR A 317 -5.41 -11.10 -17.49
CA THR A 317 -4.42 -11.23 -18.57
C THR A 317 -3.77 -9.90 -18.94
N ALA A 318 -4.55 -8.83 -19.05
CA ALA A 318 -4.04 -7.53 -19.47
C ALA A 318 -3.08 -6.90 -18.43
N GLY A 319 -3.37 -7.08 -17.15
CA GLY A 319 -2.49 -6.65 -16.04
C GLY A 319 -1.18 -7.44 -16.00
N ASN A 320 -1.25 -8.76 -16.03
CA ASN A 320 -0.07 -9.63 -16.06
C ASN A 320 0.84 -9.30 -17.26
N ARG A 321 0.26 -9.19 -18.48
CA ARG A 321 1.03 -8.84 -19.67
C ARG A 321 1.70 -7.47 -19.56
N ALA A 322 1.03 -6.49 -18.97
CA ALA A 322 1.62 -5.15 -18.80
C ALA A 322 2.87 -5.20 -17.90
N PHE A 323 2.82 -6.02 -16.86
CA PHE A 323 3.98 -6.22 -15.98
C PHE A 323 5.09 -7.03 -16.65
N ASP A 324 4.77 -8.12 -17.36
CA ASP A 324 5.77 -8.92 -18.08
C ASP A 324 6.57 -8.05 -19.08
N LEU A 325 5.89 -7.12 -19.76
CA LEU A 325 6.55 -6.17 -20.66
C LEU A 325 7.47 -5.20 -19.92
N LEU A 326 7.06 -4.71 -18.75
CA LEU A 326 7.89 -3.84 -17.91
C LEU A 326 9.12 -4.58 -17.39
N GLU A 327 8.95 -5.81 -16.91
CA GLU A 327 10.04 -6.64 -16.39
C GLU A 327 11.08 -6.96 -17.47
N ALA A 328 10.62 -7.31 -18.68
CA ALA A 328 11.51 -7.55 -19.82
C ALA A 328 12.37 -6.33 -20.18
N GLU A 329 11.89 -5.11 -19.95
CA GLU A 329 12.70 -3.89 -20.15
C GLU A 329 13.88 -3.81 -19.17
N HIS A 330 13.79 -4.40 -17.97
CA HIS A 330 14.84 -4.35 -16.94
C HIS A 330 15.91 -5.42 -17.15
N THR A 331 15.59 -6.52 -17.86
CA THR A 331 16.56 -7.58 -18.18
C THR A 331 17.49 -7.20 -19.34
N VAL A 332 17.15 -6.19 -20.13
CA VAL A 332 18.01 -5.68 -21.21
C VAL A 332 19.03 -4.69 -20.61
N PRO A 333 20.35 -4.93 -20.73
CA PRO A 333 21.35 -4.02 -20.22
C PRO A 333 21.14 -2.60 -20.75
N ALA A 334 21.19 -1.61 -19.86
CA ALA A 334 21.17 -0.22 -20.28
C ALA A 334 22.36 0.01 -21.24
N LYS A 335 22.11 0.62 -22.42
CA LYS A 335 23.20 1.02 -23.29
C LYS A 335 24.18 1.89 -22.48
N PRO A 336 25.49 1.62 -22.55
CA PRO A 336 26.47 2.48 -21.89
C PRO A 336 26.24 3.93 -22.35
N ARG A 337 26.20 4.84 -21.39
CA ARG A 337 26.16 6.28 -21.69
C ARG A 337 27.44 6.62 -22.49
N ALA A 338 27.24 7.20 -23.69
CA ALA A 338 28.31 7.73 -24.52
C ALA A 338 28.91 8.99 -23.89
#